data_971929729b40c50e7d6f19b1a90dc311
#
_entry.id   971929729b40c50e7d6f19b1a90dc311
#
_cell.length_a   1.000
_cell.length_b   1.000
_cell.length_c   1.000
_cell.angle_alpha   90.00
_cell.angle_beta   90.00
_cell.angle_gamma   90.00
#
_symmetry.space_group_name_H-M   'P 1'
#
loop_
_entity.id
_entity.type
_entity.pdbx_description
1 polymer ?
#
loop_
_entity_poly.entity_id
_entity_poly.type
_entity_poly.pdbx_seq_one_letter_code
_entity_poly.pdbx_strand_id
1 'polypeptide(L)'
;SNRGEHATFLMLTLAFSQLIYAMLFKWYAVTRGDDGISGIAARGLLADPRNLSLFILATVLVCLYLLARIKASPFGITLQAIRDNPQRAVFAGVSVRRHQLAAFVIAGAFAGVAGTLYAFFSGTVSPQMADWTASARPFLANTMGGIQSFWGPVVGVIAFELLDSQIARYTEHSLLAIGVISIAVG
;
A
#
# COMPACT_ATOMS: atom_id res chain seq x y z
N SER A 1 -26.25 -10.98 7.02
CA SER A 1 -25.38 -11.80 6.14
C SER A 1 -24.13 -11.01 5.76
N ASN A 2 -23.11 -11.06 6.63
CA ASN A 2 -21.86 -10.27 6.46
C ASN A 2 -21.10 -10.54 5.13
N ARG A 3 -21.26 -11.70 4.52
CA ARG A 3 -20.54 -12.04 3.28
C ARG A 3 -20.94 -11.15 2.09
N GLY A 4 -22.20 -10.76 1.99
CA GLY A 4 -22.66 -9.86 0.92
C GLY A 4 -22.13 -8.44 1.07
N GLU A 5 -22.03 -7.92 2.27
CA GLU A 5 -21.53 -6.57 2.55
C GLU A 5 -20.03 -6.45 2.24
N HIS A 6 -19.23 -7.49 2.55
CA HIS A 6 -17.82 -7.52 2.22
C HIS A 6 -17.58 -7.58 0.70
N ALA A 7 -18.35 -8.40 -0.02
CA ALA A 7 -18.25 -8.49 -1.48
C ALA A 7 -18.65 -7.16 -2.15
N THR A 8 -19.73 -6.51 -1.69
CA THR A 8 -20.16 -5.21 -2.19
C THR A 8 -19.10 -4.13 -1.93
N PHE A 9 -18.49 -4.12 -0.75
CA PHE A 9 -17.42 -3.18 -0.42
C PHE A 9 -16.22 -3.35 -1.34
N LEU A 10 -15.78 -4.59 -1.58
CA LEU A 10 -14.68 -4.88 -2.49
C LEU A 10 -14.99 -4.44 -3.92
N MET A 11 -16.19 -4.73 -4.42
CA MET A 11 -16.62 -4.33 -5.77
C MET A 11 -16.66 -2.80 -5.92
N LEU A 12 -17.19 -2.09 -4.92
CA LEU A 12 -17.24 -0.63 -4.90
C LEU A 12 -15.83 -0.03 -4.88
N THR A 13 -14.94 -0.57 -4.05
CA THR A 13 -13.55 -0.09 -3.96
C THR A 13 -12.82 -0.28 -5.29
N LEU A 14 -12.98 -1.43 -5.94
CA LEU A 14 -12.42 -1.68 -7.27
C LEU A 14 -13.03 -0.73 -8.33
N ALA A 15 -14.34 -0.52 -8.30
CA ALA A 15 -15.00 0.41 -9.22
C ALA A 15 -14.50 1.85 -9.05
N PHE A 16 -14.32 2.32 -7.82
CA PHE A 16 -13.75 3.64 -7.54
C PHE A 16 -12.30 3.74 -7.99
N SER A 17 -11.49 2.71 -7.77
CA SER A 17 -10.11 2.67 -8.24
C SER A 17 -10.04 2.79 -9.76
N GLN A 18 -10.88 2.03 -10.49
CA GLN A 18 -10.95 2.10 -11.94
C GLN A 18 -11.48 3.44 -12.46
N LEU A 19 -12.42 4.06 -11.73
CA LEU A 19 -12.91 5.38 -12.09
C LEU A 19 -11.81 6.45 -11.94
N ILE A 20 -11.06 6.41 -10.85
CA ILE A 20 -9.92 7.32 -10.63
C ILE A 20 -8.85 7.09 -11.71
N TYR A 21 -8.52 5.83 -12.01
CA TYR A 21 -7.59 5.47 -13.08
C TYR A 21 -8.05 6.04 -14.43
N ALA A 22 -9.31 5.81 -14.82
CA ALA A 22 -9.87 6.29 -16.06
C ALA A 22 -9.89 7.82 -16.14
N MET A 23 -10.18 8.49 -15.01
CA MET A 23 -10.14 9.95 -14.91
C MET A 23 -8.72 10.48 -15.09
N LEU A 24 -7.73 9.88 -14.41
CA LEU A 24 -6.32 10.25 -14.55
C LEU A 24 -5.84 10.00 -15.99
N PHE A 25 -6.22 8.89 -16.60
CA PHE A 25 -5.83 8.54 -17.96
C PHE A 25 -6.40 9.52 -19.00
N LYS A 26 -7.68 9.92 -18.83
CA LYS A 26 -8.33 10.88 -19.75
C LYS A 26 -7.90 12.32 -19.54
N TRP A 27 -7.36 12.67 -18.40
CA TRP A 27 -6.97 14.06 -18.09
C TRP A 27 -5.58 14.39 -18.63
N TYR A 28 -5.45 14.29 -19.94
CA TYR A 28 -4.18 14.46 -20.65
C TYR A 28 -3.45 15.78 -20.33
N ALA A 29 -4.20 16.87 -20.08
CA ALA A 29 -3.64 18.17 -19.74
C ALA A 29 -2.80 18.18 -18.44
N VAL A 30 -3.08 17.25 -17.50
CA VAL A 30 -2.42 17.17 -16.18
C VAL A 30 -1.46 16.00 -16.11
N THR A 31 -1.89 14.83 -16.58
CA THR A 31 -1.14 13.55 -16.41
C THR A 31 -0.35 13.15 -17.63
N ARG A 32 -0.54 13.81 -18.78
CA ARG A 32 -0.03 13.43 -20.10
C ARG A 32 -0.47 12.03 -20.55
N GLY A 33 -1.53 11.47 -19.93
CA GLY A 33 -2.09 10.19 -20.32
C GLY A 33 -1.07 9.05 -20.18
N ASP A 34 -0.88 8.30 -21.25
CA ASP A 34 -0.01 7.12 -21.28
C ASP A 34 1.48 7.45 -21.15
N ASP A 35 1.90 8.63 -21.59
CA ASP A 35 3.30 9.08 -21.51
C ASP A 35 3.73 9.37 -20.07
N GLY A 36 2.79 9.69 -19.20
CA GLY A 36 3.04 10.05 -17.81
C GLY A 36 3.84 11.35 -17.66
N ILE A 37 4.16 11.69 -16.43
CA ILE A 37 5.01 12.83 -16.08
C ILE A 37 6.42 12.27 -15.83
N SER A 38 7.35 12.55 -16.74
CA SER A 38 8.76 12.20 -16.61
C SER A 38 9.61 13.41 -16.26
N GLY A 39 10.81 13.16 -15.72
CA GLY A 39 11.72 14.23 -15.33
C GLY A 39 11.46 14.81 -13.95
N ILE A 40 10.80 14.04 -13.06
CA ILE A 40 10.69 14.37 -11.65
C ILE A 40 12.05 14.16 -11.01
N ALA A 41 12.89 15.20 -11.06
CA ALA A 41 14.20 15.17 -10.44
C ALA A 41 14.19 15.93 -9.12
N ALA A 42 14.74 15.33 -8.10
CA ALA A 42 15.04 16.03 -6.87
C ALA A 42 16.08 17.12 -7.15
N ARG A 43 15.90 18.31 -6.59
CA ARG A 43 16.77 19.48 -6.80
C ARG A 43 17.57 19.80 -5.54
N GLY A 44 18.68 20.49 -5.70
CA GLY A 44 19.54 20.92 -4.60
C GLY A 44 20.27 19.74 -3.94
N LEU A 45 20.24 19.67 -2.61
CA LEU A 45 20.90 18.61 -1.83
C LEU A 45 20.41 17.19 -2.13
N LEU A 46 19.17 17.03 -2.63
CA LEU A 46 18.57 15.76 -2.99
C LEU A 46 18.86 15.34 -4.45
N ALA A 47 19.57 16.14 -5.22
CA ALA A 47 19.98 15.79 -6.58
C ALA A 47 21.02 14.66 -6.62
N ASP A 48 21.78 14.50 -5.54
CA ASP A 48 22.71 13.39 -5.37
C ASP A 48 21.94 12.10 -5.02
N PRO A 49 22.11 11.00 -5.77
CA PRO A 49 21.44 9.72 -5.51
C PRO A 49 21.64 9.19 -4.08
N ARG A 50 22.79 9.46 -3.49
CA ARG A 50 23.10 9.06 -2.11
C ARG A 50 22.25 9.80 -1.10
N ASN A 51 22.15 11.12 -1.25
CA ASN A 51 21.33 11.95 -0.35
C ASN A 51 19.85 11.65 -0.50
N LEU A 52 19.38 11.39 -1.73
CA LEU A 52 18.02 10.97 -2.00
C LEU A 52 17.69 9.64 -1.31
N SER A 53 18.57 8.64 -1.43
CA SER A 53 18.38 7.34 -0.78
C SER A 53 18.36 7.47 0.75
N LEU A 54 19.21 8.28 1.35
CA LEU A 54 19.21 8.55 2.78
C LEU A 54 17.93 9.27 3.22
N PHE A 55 17.45 10.22 2.44
CA PHE A 55 16.19 10.93 2.70
C PHE A 55 15.00 9.98 2.67
N ILE A 56 14.90 9.11 1.65
CA ILE A 56 13.86 8.08 1.54
C ILE A 56 13.91 7.16 2.74
N LEU A 57 15.09 6.63 3.08
CA LEU A 57 15.28 5.75 4.22
C LEU A 57 14.85 6.42 5.55
N ALA A 58 15.28 7.65 5.79
CA ALA A 58 14.90 8.40 6.96
C ALA A 58 13.38 8.60 7.06
N THR A 59 12.74 8.97 5.95
CA THR A 59 11.28 9.15 5.90
C THR A 59 10.54 7.84 6.17
N VAL A 60 10.97 6.73 5.59
CA VAL A 60 10.39 5.40 5.82
C VAL A 60 10.52 5.01 7.31
N LEU A 61 11.69 5.22 7.92
CA LEU A 61 11.90 4.93 9.34
C LEU A 61 10.99 5.79 10.24
N VAL A 62 10.82 7.07 9.93
CA VAL A 62 9.88 7.95 10.64
C VAL A 62 8.44 7.46 10.47
N CYS A 63 8.02 7.09 9.27
CA CYS A 63 6.69 6.53 9.03
C CYS A 63 6.46 5.23 9.81
N LEU A 64 7.42 4.32 9.81
CA LEU A 64 7.34 3.07 10.59
C LEU A 64 7.26 3.35 12.10
N TYR A 65 8.04 4.30 12.60
CA TYR A 65 7.96 4.73 13.99
C TYR A 65 6.58 5.30 14.36
N LEU A 66 6.03 6.18 13.50
CA LEU A 66 4.70 6.74 13.71
C LEU A 66 3.61 5.68 13.68
N LEU A 67 3.67 4.74 12.74
CA LEU A 67 2.74 3.60 12.66
C LEU A 67 2.83 2.71 13.91
N ALA A 68 4.04 2.44 14.40
CA ALA A 68 4.23 1.69 15.64
C ALA A 68 3.61 2.43 16.86
N ARG A 69 3.77 3.74 16.94
CA ARG A 69 3.15 4.58 17.98
C ARG A 69 1.62 4.58 17.87
N ILE A 70 1.07 4.70 16.66
CA ILE A 70 -0.37 4.65 16.44
C ILE A 70 -0.91 3.28 16.85
N LYS A 71 -0.24 2.18 16.48
CA LYS A 71 -0.64 0.82 16.86
C LYS A 71 -0.65 0.63 18.38
N ALA A 72 0.33 1.16 19.10
CA ALA A 72 0.44 1.07 20.54
C ALA A 72 -0.47 2.07 21.31
N SER A 73 -1.10 3.00 20.60
CA SER A 73 -2.01 3.99 21.21
C SER A 73 -3.38 3.39 21.58
N PRO A 74 -4.17 4.04 22.44
CA PRO A 74 -5.56 3.63 22.71
C PRO A 74 -6.40 3.48 21.42
N PHE A 75 -6.14 4.32 20.41
CA PHE A 75 -6.78 4.22 19.10
C PHE A 75 -6.45 2.89 18.41
N GLY A 76 -5.19 2.48 18.39
CA GLY A 76 -4.76 1.21 17.79
C GLY A 76 -5.35 0.01 18.53
N ILE A 77 -5.39 0.03 19.85
CA ILE A 77 -6.01 -1.02 20.67
C ILE A 77 -7.51 -1.12 20.37
N THR A 78 -8.19 0.02 20.25
CA THR A 78 -9.61 0.06 19.89
C THR A 78 -9.85 -0.53 18.50
N LEU A 79 -9.00 -0.25 17.52
CA LEU A 79 -9.10 -0.86 16.19
C LEU A 79 -8.90 -2.37 16.21
N GLN A 80 -8.01 -2.89 17.06
CA GLN A 80 -7.84 -4.33 17.24
C GLN A 80 -9.11 -4.95 17.85
N ALA A 81 -9.69 -4.33 18.86
CA ALA A 81 -10.94 -4.78 19.45
C ALA A 81 -12.12 -4.79 18.44
N ILE A 82 -12.18 -3.77 17.56
CA ILE A 82 -13.17 -3.71 16.47
C ILE A 82 -12.94 -4.84 15.47
N ARG A 83 -11.67 -5.15 15.12
CA ARG A 83 -11.32 -6.24 14.21
C ARG A 83 -11.75 -7.59 14.79
N ASP A 84 -11.48 -7.82 16.07
CA ASP A 84 -11.79 -9.10 16.71
C ASP A 84 -13.29 -9.33 16.90
N ASN A 85 -14.03 -8.31 17.32
CA ASN A 85 -15.49 -8.38 17.42
C ASN A 85 -16.14 -6.99 17.36
N PRO A 86 -16.64 -6.55 16.19
CA PRO A 86 -17.24 -5.23 16.03
C PRO A 86 -18.51 -5.05 16.87
N GLN A 87 -19.28 -6.10 17.11
CA GLN A 87 -20.53 -6.01 17.92
C GLN A 87 -20.17 -5.73 19.39
N ARG A 88 -19.20 -6.42 19.96
CA ARG A 88 -18.74 -6.14 21.34
C ARG A 88 -18.22 -4.72 21.49
N ALA A 89 -17.50 -4.21 20.49
CA ALA A 89 -17.02 -2.83 20.50
C ALA A 89 -18.16 -1.81 20.53
N VAL A 90 -19.24 -2.06 19.79
CA VAL A 90 -20.45 -1.21 19.81
C VAL A 90 -21.11 -1.24 21.18
N PHE A 91 -21.25 -2.42 21.82
CA PHE A 91 -21.82 -2.54 23.18
C PHE A 91 -20.97 -1.85 24.23
N ALA A 92 -19.66 -1.76 24.03
CA ALA A 92 -18.74 -0.99 24.86
C ALA A 92 -18.77 0.54 24.61
N GLY A 93 -19.69 1.03 23.77
CA GLY A 93 -19.87 2.45 23.46
C GLY A 93 -18.89 2.99 22.39
N VAL A 94 -18.15 2.12 21.70
CA VAL A 94 -17.20 2.54 20.68
C VAL A 94 -17.92 2.83 19.37
N SER A 95 -17.68 4.01 18.78
CA SER A 95 -18.19 4.38 17.45
C SER A 95 -17.34 3.72 16.35
N VAL A 96 -17.64 2.48 15.99
CA VAL A 96 -16.91 1.65 15.01
C VAL A 96 -16.66 2.42 13.71
N ARG A 97 -17.70 3.04 13.14
CA ARG A 97 -17.60 3.76 11.86
C ARG A 97 -16.59 4.90 11.90
N ARG A 98 -16.52 5.68 13.00
CA ARG A 98 -15.57 6.79 13.12
C ARG A 98 -14.13 6.29 13.21
N HIS A 99 -13.89 5.20 13.95
CA HIS A 99 -12.57 4.61 14.08
C HIS A 99 -12.08 4.00 12.77
N GLN A 100 -12.96 3.31 12.04
CA GLN A 100 -12.64 2.78 10.71
C GLN A 100 -12.34 3.88 9.71
N LEU A 101 -13.14 4.97 9.70
CA LEU A 101 -12.91 6.12 8.83
C LEU A 101 -11.55 6.79 9.14
N ALA A 102 -11.26 7.01 10.43
CA ALA A 102 -9.98 7.59 10.83
C ALA A 102 -8.80 6.68 10.42
N ALA A 103 -8.92 5.36 10.61
CA ALA A 103 -7.91 4.41 10.16
C ALA A 103 -7.69 4.47 8.64
N PHE A 104 -8.77 4.58 7.86
CA PHE A 104 -8.71 4.71 6.42
C PHE A 104 -8.00 6.00 5.97
N VAL A 105 -8.31 7.13 6.61
CA VAL A 105 -7.66 8.42 6.33
C VAL A 105 -6.17 8.36 6.67
N ILE A 106 -5.80 7.79 7.82
CA ILE A 106 -4.41 7.61 8.21
C ILE A 106 -3.67 6.72 7.20
N ALA A 107 -4.25 5.58 6.83
CA ALA A 107 -3.66 4.69 5.83
C ALA A 107 -3.46 5.39 4.48
N GLY A 108 -4.45 6.16 4.03
CA GLY A 108 -4.36 6.97 2.80
C GLY A 108 -3.26 8.02 2.87
N ALA A 109 -3.07 8.68 4.01
CA ALA A 109 -1.98 9.65 4.20
C ALA A 109 -0.60 8.99 4.06
N PHE A 110 -0.37 7.84 4.70
CA PHE A 110 0.89 7.10 4.57
C PHE A 110 1.10 6.56 3.15
N ALA A 111 0.03 6.11 2.49
CA ALA A 111 0.09 5.69 1.08
C ALA A 111 0.49 6.87 0.17
N GLY A 112 -0.05 8.07 0.41
CA GLY A 112 0.34 9.28 -0.31
C GLY A 112 1.82 9.64 -0.14
N VAL A 113 2.35 9.54 1.08
CA VAL A 113 3.78 9.72 1.35
C VAL A 113 4.61 8.68 0.59
N ALA A 114 4.23 7.40 0.64
CA ALA A 114 4.91 6.33 -0.08
C ALA A 114 4.91 6.56 -1.60
N GLY A 115 3.77 6.96 -2.16
CA GLY A 115 3.67 7.30 -3.58
C GLY A 115 4.55 8.47 -3.99
N THR A 116 4.66 9.50 -3.15
CA THR A 116 5.56 10.65 -3.38
C THR A 116 7.04 10.21 -3.37
N LEU A 117 7.43 9.40 -2.40
CA LEU A 117 8.80 8.86 -2.33
C LEU A 117 9.12 7.98 -3.54
N TYR A 118 8.17 7.17 -3.98
CA TYR A 118 8.31 6.35 -5.18
C TYR A 118 8.47 7.21 -6.44
N ALA A 119 7.72 8.30 -6.57
CA ALA A 119 7.84 9.24 -7.68
C ALA A 119 9.23 9.87 -7.77
N PHE A 120 9.84 10.24 -6.64
CA PHE A 120 11.21 10.75 -6.59
C PHE A 120 12.25 9.67 -6.92
N PHE A 121 12.00 8.44 -6.47
CA PHE A 121 12.90 7.31 -6.75
C PHE A 121 12.87 6.90 -8.22
N SER A 122 11.67 6.77 -8.81
CA SER A 122 11.50 6.34 -10.20
C SER A 122 11.75 7.45 -11.23
N GLY A 123 11.65 8.73 -10.80
CA GLY A 123 11.76 9.89 -11.68
C GLY A 123 10.59 10.05 -12.65
N THR A 124 9.59 9.16 -12.58
CA THR A 124 8.42 9.14 -13.46
C THR A 124 7.16 8.78 -12.67
N VAL A 125 6.03 9.38 -13.05
CA VAL A 125 4.69 9.03 -12.55
C VAL A 125 3.79 8.81 -13.73
N SER A 126 3.17 7.64 -13.79
CA SER A 126 2.22 7.28 -14.84
C SER A 126 0.87 6.89 -14.25
N PRO A 127 -0.24 7.08 -14.99
CA PRO A 127 -1.57 6.68 -14.53
C PRO A 127 -1.68 5.18 -14.23
N GLN A 128 -0.85 4.33 -14.86
CA GLN A 128 -0.81 2.89 -14.61
C GLN A 128 -0.48 2.55 -13.15
N MET A 129 0.19 3.45 -12.41
CA MET A 129 0.44 3.26 -10.96
C MET A 129 -0.85 3.34 -10.13
N ALA A 130 -1.94 3.89 -10.67
CA ALA A 130 -3.25 3.94 -10.03
C ALA A 130 -4.13 2.73 -10.38
N ASP A 131 -3.65 1.83 -11.23
CA ASP A 131 -4.39 0.61 -11.57
C ASP A 131 -4.39 -0.38 -10.39
N TRP A 132 -5.43 -1.21 -10.31
CA TRP A 132 -5.58 -2.20 -9.25
C TRP A 132 -4.45 -3.23 -9.23
N THR A 133 -3.85 -3.52 -10.38
CA THR A 133 -2.69 -4.42 -10.50
C THR A 133 -1.47 -3.94 -9.73
N ALA A 134 -1.26 -2.61 -9.65
CA ALA A 134 -0.20 -2.03 -8.85
C ALA A 134 -0.38 -2.29 -7.34
N SER A 135 -1.64 -2.46 -6.88
CA SER A 135 -1.95 -2.81 -5.49
C SER A 135 -1.79 -4.31 -5.21
N ALA A 136 -1.76 -5.16 -6.22
CA ALA A 136 -1.64 -6.60 -6.04
C ALA A 136 -0.27 -7.00 -5.46
N ARG A 137 0.82 -6.38 -5.90
CA ARG A 137 2.18 -6.66 -5.40
C ARG A 137 2.32 -6.44 -3.88
N PRO A 138 2.01 -5.25 -3.32
CA PRO A 138 2.09 -5.04 -1.87
C PRO A 138 1.09 -5.91 -1.10
N PHE A 139 -0.05 -6.27 -1.69
CA PHE A 139 -0.99 -7.19 -1.07
C PHE A 139 -0.40 -8.61 -0.93
N LEU A 140 0.20 -9.14 -1.99
CA LEU A 140 0.88 -10.45 -1.97
C LEU A 140 2.06 -10.45 -0.98
N ALA A 141 2.88 -9.41 -0.99
CA ALA A 141 3.97 -9.26 -0.05
C ALA A 141 3.48 -9.25 1.42
N ASN A 142 2.36 -8.57 1.69
CA ASN A 142 1.77 -8.53 3.02
C ASN A 142 1.21 -9.88 3.47
N THR A 143 0.60 -10.65 2.56
CA THR A 143 0.12 -12.02 2.87
C THR A 143 1.27 -12.97 3.17
N MET A 144 2.36 -12.91 2.43
CA MET A 144 3.57 -13.70 2.66
C MET A 144 4.25 -13.36 4.00
N GLY A 145 4.27 -12.09 4.39
CA GLY A 145 4.88 -11.63 5.64
C GLY A 145 4.04 -11.88 6.89
N GLY A 146 2.76 -12.24 6.73
CA GLY A 146 1.81 -12.46 7.82
C GLY A 146 1.07 -11.18 8.23
N ILE A 147 -0.24 -11.17 7.97
CA ILE A 147 -1.16 -10.02 8.18
C ILE A 147 -1.29 -9.62 9.66
N GLN A 148 -1.01 -10.53 10.59
CA GLN A 148 -1.19 -10.28 12.03
C GLN A 148 0.02 -9.59 12.68
N SER A 149 1.20 -9.70 12.09
CA SER A 149 2.43 -9.11 12.63
C SER A 149 2.61 -7.67 12.14
N PHE A 150 3.10 -6.79 13.02
CA PHE A 150 3.47 -5.42 12.61
C PHE A 150 4.67 -5.41 11.64
N TRP A 151 5.61 -6.32 11.85
CA TRP A 151 6.80 -6.47 11.00
C TRP A 151 6.56 -7.35 9.78
N GLY A 152 5.39 -8.02 9.73
CA GLY A 152 5.00 -8.88 8.61
C GLY A 152 5.16 -8.23 7.24
N PRO A 153 4.56 -7.05 6.99
CA PRO A 153 4.68 -6.36 5.72
C PRO A 153 6.13 -6.05 5.32
N VAL A 154 6.98 -5.68 6.29
CA VAL A 154 8.40 -5.36 6.03
C VAL A 154 9.17 -6.61 5.62
N VAL A 155 9.02 -7.69 6.37
CA VAL A 155 9.65 -8.99 6.05
C VAL A 155 9.09 -9.55 4.74
N GLY A 156 7.77 -9.43 4.56
CA GLY A 156 7.09 -9.88 3.35
C GLY A 156 7.58 -9.19 2.08
N VAL A 157 7.75 -7.86 2.11
CA VAL A 157 8.29 -7.12 0.97
C VAL A 157 9.72 -7.53 0.66
N ILE A 158 10.57 -7.70 1.68
CA ILE A 158 11.96 -8.14 1.48
C ILE A 158 11.99 -9.54 0.88
N ALA A 159 11.18 -10.47 1.42
CA ALA A 159 11.09 -11.82 0.91
C ALA A 159 10.55 -11.85 -0.53
N PHE A 160 9.49 -11.08 -0.79
CA PHE A 160 8.89 -10.97 -2.13
C PHE A 160 9.89 -10.44 -3.16
N GLU A 161 10.64 -9.39 -2.84
CA GLU A 161 11.62 -8.78 -3.75
C GLU A 161 12.81 -9.72 -4.02
N LEU A 162 13.26 -10.44 -2.98
CA LEU A 162 14.30 -11.46 -3.15
C LEU A 162 13.81 -12.61 -4.04
N LEU A 163 12.57 -13.08 -3.86
CA LEU A 163 11.99 -14.11 -4.70
C LEU A 163 11.80 -13.62 -6.14
N ASP A 164 11.25 -12.42 -6.32
CA ASP A 164 11.03 -11.84 -7.66
C ASP A 164 12.35 -11.70 -8.41
N SER A 165 13.41 -11.22 -7.74
CA SER A 165 14.74 -11.07 -8.32
C SER A 165 15.40 -12.41 -8.70
N GLN A 166 15.16 -13.48 -7.94
CA GLN A 166 15.68 -14.81 -8.26
C GLN A 166 14.86 -15.47 -9.36
N ILE A 167 13.54 -15.39 -9.31
CA ILE A 167 12.65 -16.02 -10.29
C ILE A 167 12.75 -15.32 -11.65
N ALA A 168 12.89 -14.00 -11.67
CA ALA A 168 13.12 -13.24 -12.90
C ALA A 168 14.38 -13.66 -13.68
N ARG A 169 15.36 -14.27 -13.00
CA ARG A 169 16.56 -14.83 -13.66
C ARG A 169 16.30 -16.15 -14.37
N TYR A 170 15.27 -16.90 -13.98
CA TYR A 170 15.01 -18.24 -14.49
C TYR A 170 13.73 -18.36 -15.33
N THR A 171 12.78 -17.41 -15.21
CA THR A 171 11.47 -17.53 -15.85
C THR A 171 10.86 -16.17 -16.17
N GLU A 172 10.40 -15.99 -17.42
CA GLU A 172 9.63 -14.78 -17.83
C GLU A 172 8.24 -14.68 -17.15
N HIS A 173 7.78 -15.75 -16.50
CA HIS A 173 6.47 -15.85 -15.83
C HIS A 173 6.57 -15.76 -14.30
N SER A 174 7.36 -14.84 -13.77
CA SER A 174 7.62 -14.68 -12.33
C SER A 174 6.34 -14.54 -11.48
N LEU A 175 5.34 -13.81 -11.97
CA LEU A 175 4.07 -13.61 -11.27
C LEU A 175 3.28 -14.90 -11.02
N LEU A 176 3.30 -15.85 -11.96
CA LEU A 176 2.65 -17.16 -11.78
C LEU A 176 3.35 -18.00 -10.70
N ALA A 177 4.68 -18.03 -10.73
CA ALA A 177 5.46 -18.77 -9.74
C ALA A 177 5.25 -18.20 -8.31
N ILE A 178 5.25 -16.88 -8.17
CA ILE A 178 5.01 -16.20 -6.88
C ILE A 178 3.57 -16.45 -6.40
N GLY A 179 2.58 -16.43 -7.30
CA GLY A 179 1.19 -16.74 -6.96
C GLY A 179 1.03 -18.15 -6.39
N VAL A 180 1.65 -19.15 -7.00
CA VAL A 180 1.63 -20.54 -6.53
C VAL A 180 2.32 -20.68 -5.16
N ILE A 181 3.47 -20.03 -4.97
CA ILE A 181 4.19 -20.04 -3.69
C ILE A 181 3.36 -19.37 -2.59
N SER A 182 2.69 -18.24 -2.90
CA SER A 182 1.82 -17.56 -1.93
C SER A 182 0.64 -18.40 -1.48
N ILE A 183 0.07 -19.21 -2.38
CA ILE A 183 -1.02 -20.16 -2.05
C ILE A 183 -0.50 -21.32 -1.19
N ALA A 184 0.74 -21.76 -1.38
CA ALA A 184 1.33 -22.87 -0.63
C ALA A 184 1.77 -22.48 0.79
N VAL A 185 2.03 -21.20 1.05
CA VAL A 185 2.51 -20.67 2.35
C VAL A 185 1.38 -20.11 3.21
N GLY A 186 0.24 -19.71 2.62
CA GLY A 186 -0.94 -19.19 3.32
C GLY A 186 -1.97 -20.25 3.60
#